data_3c66fecf9d82d4b3b75c06bfa9e41484
#
_entry.id   3c66fecf9d82d4b3b75c06bfa9e41484
#
_cell.length_a   1.000
_cell.length_b   1.000
_cell.length_c   1.000
_cell.angle_alpha   90.00
_cell.angle_beta   90.00
_cell.angle_gamma   90.00
#
_symmetry.space_group_name_H-M   'P 1'
#
loop_
_entity.id
_entity.type
_entity.pdbx_description
1 polymer ?
#
loop_
_entity_poly.entity_id
_entity_poly.type
_entity_poly.pdbx_seq_one_letter_code
_entity_poly.pdbx_strand_id
1 'polypeptide(L)'
;MFPVVYTLLLFILVMFSWIASVYGFVLPDGELMPSLLSSDSSRWFVRHSIEHIASAPIVYVLLVLMMMSAIRSCGVVFYVKHLFLERRRPSLTRRQQYAARIAWVVFLVCIVLVLWGVLSPKGNLLSVTGHIAGGPLSSGWLFILFVIVCAASLVYGCLAGLWHTPQSILKAFTTEIARCSDYFVTYIITSQLVAALHYTHFFQLLGWGSSAVSLFTFLVYGVPLVSSLCRK
;
A
#
# COMPACT_ATOMS: atom_id res chain seq x y z
N MET A 1 8.12 17.38 4.98
CA MET A 1 9.33 16.99 5.74
C MET A 1 9.99 15.73 5.16
N PHE A 2 9.29 14.61 5.00
CA PHE A 2 9.84 13.34 4.47
C PHE A 2 10.51 13.44 3.09
N PRO A 3 9.93 14.12 2.06
CA PRO A 3 10.57 14.20 0.75
C PRO A 3 11.98 14.79 0.84
N VAL A 4 12.15 15.85 1.64
CA VAL A 4 13.46 16.51 1.82
C VAL A 4 14.46 15.57 2.48
N VAL A 5 14.03 14.84 3.52
CA VAL A 5 14.91 13.89 4.23
C VAL A 5 15.36 12.77 3.28
N TYR A 6 14.43 12.19 2.51
CA TYR A 6 14.76 11.11 1.58
C TYR A 6 15.61 11.58 0.39
N THR A 7 15.39 12.80 -0.10
CA THR A 7 16.28 13.39 -1.12
C THR A 7 17.69 13.59 -0.57
N LEU A 8 17.80 14.03 0.68
CA LEU A 8 19.08 14.22 1.34
C LEU A 8 19.79 12.89 1.59
N LEU A 9 19.08 11.86 2.02
CA LEU A 9 19.60 10.50 2.15
C LEU A 9 20.08 9.93 0.81
N LEU A 10 19.34 10.15 -0.26
CA LEU A 10 19.73 9.74 -1.61
C LEU A 10 21.04 10.44 -2.01
N PHE A 11 21.15 11.73 -1.76
CA PHE A 11 22.37 12.49 -2.06
C PHE A 11 23.57 11.99 -1.26
N ILE A 12 23.38 11.72 0.04
CA ILE A 12 24.42 11.14 0.90
C ILE A 12 24.84 9.77 0.36
N LEU A 13 23.91 8.92 -0.05
CA LEU A 13 24.21 7.60 -0.62
C LEU A 13 25.02 7.71 -1.91
N VAL A 14 24.65 8.65 -2.80
CA VAL A 14 25.38 8.91 -4.05
C VAL A 14 26.82 9.32 -3.75
N MET A 15 27.03 10.24 -2.81
CA MET A 15 28.37 10.67 -2.39
C MET A 15 29.17 9.53 -1.75
N PHE A 16 28.53 8.77 -0.86
CA PHE A 16 29.15 7.62 -0.22
C PHE A 16 29.58 6.56 -1.23
N SER A 17 28.72 6.20 -2.19
CA SER A 17 29.04 5.19 -3.21
C SER A 17 30.21 5.66 -4.12
N TRP A 18 30.27 6.95 -4.41
CA TRP A 18 31.38 7.53 -5.17
C TRP A 18 32.70 7.46 -4.40
N ILE A 19 32.71 7.87 -3.13
CA ILE A 19 33.90 7.81 -2.27
C ILE A 19 34.35 6.36 -2.11
N ALA A 20 33.43 5.44 -1.80
CA ALA A 20 33.74 4.02 -1.64
C ALA A 20 34.36 3.40 -2.92
N SER A 21 33.84 3.77 -4.08
CA SER A 21 34.38 3.33 -5.37
C SER A 21 35.78 3.88 -5.64
N VAL A 22 36.05 5.16 -5.31
CA VAL A 22 37.37 5.77 -5.49
C VAL A 22 38.41 5.12 -4.57
N TYR A 23 38.04 4.79 -3.34
CA TYR A 23 38.93 4.09 -2.40
C TYR A 23 39.04 2.57 -2.65
N GLY A 24 38.38 2.07 -3.66
CA GLY A 24 38.43 0.62 -3.98
C GLY A 24 37.81 -0.25 -2.90
N PHE A 25 36.72 0.20 -2.29
CA PHE A 25 36.04 -0.55 -1.24
C PHE A 25 35.44 -1.84 -1.80
N VAL A 26 35.86 -2.97 -1.21
CA VAL A 26 35.46 -4.30 -1.64
C VAL A 26 34.28 -4.77 -0.80
N LEU A 27 33.25 -5.26 -1.46
CA LEU A 27 32.09 -5.90 -0.85
C LEU A 27 32.44 -7.28 -0.25
N PRO A 28 31.64 -7.81 0.67
CA PRO A 28 31.87 -9.16 1.24
C PRO A 28 32.03 -10.26 0.20
N ASP A 29 31.42 -10.09 -0.98
CA ASP A 29 31.47 -11.04 -2.10
C ASP A 29 32.73 -10.86 -2.98
N GLY A 30 33.65 -9.97 -2.62
CA GLY A 30 34.88 -9.70 -3.35
C GLY A 30 34.73 -8.75 -4.55
N GLU A 31 33.55 -8.22 -4.81
CA GLU A 31 33.30 -7.24 -5.86
C GLU A 31 33.55 -5.79 -5.35
N LEU A 32 33.93 -4.91 -6.28
CA LEU A 32 34.06 -3.50 -5.97
C LEU A 32 32.69 -2.83 -5.87
N MET A 33 32.51 -1.97 -4.88
CA MET A 33 31.26 -1.22 -4.72
C MET A 33 31.01 -0.32 -5.93
N PRO A 34 29.87 -0.46 -6.65
CA PRO A 34 29.58 0.34 -7.83
C PRO A 34 29.28 1.79 -7.45
N SER A 35 29.90 2.75 -8.18
CA SER A 35 29.61 4.16 -8.02
C SER A 35 28.33 4.55 -8.73
N LEU A 36 27.38 5.21 -8.05
CA LEU A 36 26.17 5.75 -8.67
C LEU A 36 26.45 6.92 -9.64
N LEU A 37 27.64 7.55 -9.57
CA LEU A 37 28.06 8.61 -10.47
C LEU A 37 28.77 8.10 -11.73
N SER A 38 28.99 6.78 -11.87
CA SER A 38 29.54 6.24 -13.09
C SER A 38 28.59 6.38 -14.28
N SER A 39 29.12 6.43 -15.51
CA SER A 39 28.30 6.52 -16.71
C SER A 39 27.32 5.35 -16.85
N ASP A 40 27.76 4.16 -16.46
CA ASP A 40 26.94 2.94 -16.56
C ASP A 40 25.83 2.92 -15.51
N SER A 41 26.14 3.32 -14.28
CA SER A 41 25.15 3.43 -13.20
C SER A 41 24.11 4.50 -13.49
N SER A 42 24.50 5.65 -14.00
CA SER A 42 23.58 6.73 -14.37
C SER A 42 22.63 6.30 -15.51
N ARG A 43 23.16 5.61 -16.52
CA ARG A 43 22.33 5.02 -17.60
C ARG A 43 21.38 3.96 -17.07
N TRP A 44 21.86 3.08 -16.20
CA TRP A 44 21.02 2.05 -15.56
C TRP A 44 19.89 2.70 -14.76
N PHE A 45 20.21 3.69 -13.94
CA PHE A 45 19.24 4.37 -13.08
C PHE A 45 18.12 5.06 -13.88
N VAL A 46 18.47 5.78 -14.96
CA VAL A 46 17.50 6.44 -15.82
C VAL A 46 16.66 5.41 -16.59
N ARG A 47 17.30 4.37 -17.12
CA ARG A 47 16.62 3.33 -17.89
C ARG A 47 15.58 2.56 -17.07
N HIS A 48 15.89 2.25 -15.82
CA HIS A 48 15.02 1.46 -14.94
C HIS A 48 14.19 2.31 -13.98
N SER A 49 14.24 3.65 -14.09
CA SER A 49 13.52 4.54 -13.18
C SER A 49 12.00 4.26 -13.11
N ILE A 50 11.38 3.94 -14.24
CA ILE A 50 9.95 3.60 -14.31
C ILE A 50 9.70 2.23 -13.66
N GLU A 51 10.57 1.25 -13.88
CA GLU A 51 10.46 -0.07 -13.27
C GLU A 51 10.62 0.01 -11.74
N HIS A 52 11.52 0.86 -11.25
CA HIS A 52 11.68 1.10 -9.81
C HIS A 52 10.38 1.64 -9.17
N ILE A 53 9.68 2.54 -9.86
CA ILE A 53 8.39 3.05 -9.39
C ILE A 53 7.31 1.98 -9.50
N ALA A 54 7.28 1.23 -10.60
CA ALA A 54 6.27 0.21 -10.87
C ALA A 54 6.44 -1.05 -10.01
N SER A 55 7.67 -1.44 -9.68
CA SER A 55 7.96 -2.58 -8.82
C SER A 55 7.67 -2.34 -7.35
N ALA A 56 7.58 -1.07 -6.95
CA ALA A 56 7.23 -0.71 -5.59
C ALA A 56 5.71 -0.92 -5.33
N PRO A 57 5.24 -1.01 -4.07
CA PRO A 57 3.87 -1.39 -3.71
C PRO A 57 2.82 -0.27 -3.93
N ILE A 58 2.95 0.53 -5.01
CA ILE A 58 2.06 1.68 -5.26
C ILE A 58 0.60 1.27 -5.43
N VAL A 59 0.36 0.16 -6.13
CA VAL A 59 -1.00 -0.35 -6.36
C VAL A 59 -1.65 -0.75 -5.04
N TYR A 60 -0.89 -1.40 -4.16
CA TYR A 60 -1.39 -1.78 -2.83
C TYR A 60 -1.73 -0.55 -1.98
N VAL A 61 -0.88 0.47 -2.00
CA VAL A 61 -1.13 1.73 -1.30
C VAL A 61 -2.37 2.42 -1.85
N LEU A 62 -2.53 2.48 -3.17
CA LEU A 62 -3.70 3.09 -3.80
C LEU A 62 -4.99 2.35 -3.42
N LEU A 63 -5.00 1.02 -3.45
CA LEU A 63 -6.14 0.22 -3.01
C LEU A 63 -6.50 0.48 -1.55
N VAL A 64 -5.49 0.53 -0.66
CA VAL A 64 -5.70 0.84 0.77
C VAL A 64 -6.26 2.24 0.95
N LEU A 65 -5.75 3.26 0.24
CA LEU A 65 -6.26 4.63 0.31
C LEU A 65 -7.71 4.73 -0.17
N MET A 66 -8.06 4.06 -1.27
CA MET A 66 -9.45 4.00 -1.76
C MET A 66 -10.36 3.31 -0.77
N MET A 67 -9.95 2.19 -0.18
CA MET A 67 -10.69 1.48 0.84
C MET A 67 -10.92 2.34 2.09
N MET A 68 -9.87 3.01 2.58
CA MET A 68 -9.97 3.94 3.72
C MET A 68 -10.88 5.13 3.40
N SER A 69 -10.81 5.65 2.19
CA SER A 69 -11.67 6.74 1.71
C SER A 69 -13.15 6.34 1.74
N ALA A 70 -13.47 5.17 1.19
CA ALA A 70 -14.82 4.62 1.20
C ALA A 70 -15.37 4.43 2.62
N ILE A 71 -14.58 3.81 3.51
CA ILE A 71 -14.95 3.56 4.91
C ILE A 71 -15.17 4.87 5.68
N ARG A 72 -14.28 5.85 5.53
CA ARG A 72 -14.40 7.15 6.21
C ARG A 72 -15.57 7.97 5.69
N SER A 73 -15.79 7.99 4.38
CA SER A 73 -16.88 8.72 3.75
C SER A 73 -18.27 8.17 4.12
N CYS A 74 -18.37 6.88 4.39
CA CYS A 74 -19.59 6.24 4.88
C CYS A 74 -19.89 6.50 6.36
N GLY A 75 -18.90 6.99 7.14
CA GLY A 75 -19.07 7.14 8.59
C GLY A 75 -19.16 5.82 9.36
N VAL A 76 -18.91 4.68 8.71
CA VAL A 76 -18.93 3.34 9.33
C VAL A 76 -17.92 3.24 10.46
N VAL A 77 -16.78 3.93 10.34
CA VAL A 77 -15.76 3.98 11.41
C VAL A 77 -16.34 4.56 12.69
N PHE A 78 -17.13 5.63 12.57
CA PHE A 78 -17.79 6.27 13.71
C PHE A 78 -18.80 5.29 14.35
N TYR A 79 -19.54 4.55 13.54
CA TYR A 79 -20.49 3.55 13.99
C TYR A 79 -19.81 2.38 14.71
N VAL A 80 -18.76 1.82 14.12
CA VAL A 80 -17.99 0.71 14.73
C VAL A 80 -17.31 1.15 16.03
N LYS A 81 -16.72 2.34 16.05
CA LYS A 81 -16.10 2.90 17.25
C LYS A 81 -17.11 3.04 18.41
N HIS A 82 -18.31 3.59 18.13
CA HIS A 82 -19.35 3.72 19.13
C HIS A 82 -19.93 2.38 19.58
N LEU A 83 -20.00 1.38 18.68
CA LEU A 83 -20.50 0.05 19.02
C LEU A 83 -19.55 -0.70 19.95
N PHE A 84 -18.22 -0.57 19.71
CA PHE A 84 -17.20 -1.33 20.47
C PHE A 84 -16.61 -0.58 21.67
N LEU A 85 -16.43 0.76 21.60
CA LEU A 85 -15.77 1.53 22.66
C LEU A 85 -16.74 2.21 23.64
N GLU A 86 -17.86 2.70 23.20
CA GLU A 86 -18.72 3.58 23.98
C GLU A 86 -20.09 2.97 24.26
N ARG A 87 -20.35 1.78 24.44
CA ARG A 87 -21.63 1.18 24.91
C ARG A 87 -22.93 2.06 24.80
N ARG A 88 -22.82 3.29 24.32
CA ARG A 88 -23.93 4.20 23.98
C ARG A 88 -24.29 4.02 22.52
N ARG A 89 -25.51 3.59 22.27
CA ARG A 89 -26.07 3.44 20.92
C ARG A 89 -26.07 4.82 20.26
N PRO A 90 -25.33 5.03 19.16
CA PRO A 90 -25.44 6.28 18.41
C PRO A 90 -26.89 6.47 17.99
N SER A 91 -27.40 7.70 18.02
CA SER A 91 -28.74 8.05 17.58
C SER A 91 -28.83 7.98 16.04
N LEU A 92 -28.70 6.78 15.50
CA LEU A 92 -28.83 6.52 14.07
C LEU A 92 -30.30 6.62 13.68
N THR A 93 -30.54 7.29 12.55
CA THR A 93 -31.84 7.29 11.90
C THR A 93 -32.22 5.85 11.53
N ARG A 94 -33.50 5.50 11.61
CA ARG A 94 -34.00 4.15 11.22
C ARG A 94 -33.46 3.73 9.85
N ARG A 95 -33.38 4.66 8.90
CA ARG A 95 -32.84 4.44 7.55
C ARG A 95 -31.38 3.98 7.59
N GLN A 96 -30.54 4.60 8.40
CA GLN A 96 -29.12 4.24 8.54
C GLN A 96 -28.95 2.86 9.20
N GLN A 97 -29.82 2.51 10.14
CA GLN A 97 -29.81 1.17 10.75
C GLN A 97 -30.13 0.07 9.75
N TYR A 98 -31.16 0.27 8.91
CA TYR A 98 -31.48 -0.66 7.83
C TYR A 98 -30.36 -0.77 6.82
N ALA A 99 -29.78 0.37 6.39
CA ALA A 99 -28.64 0.41 5.48
C ALA A 99 -27.45 -0.38 6.03
N ALA A 100 -27.14 -0.22 7.33
CA ALA A 100 -26.06 -0.95 7.98
C ALA A 100 -26.30 -2.47 8.01
N ARG A 101 -27.52 -2.91 8.30
CA ARG A 101 -27.85 -4.34 8.27
C ARG A 101 -27.67 -4.95 6.88
N ILE A 102 -28.17 -4.26 5.84
CA ILE A 102 -28.04 -4.73 4.46
C ILE A 102 -26.57 -4.75 4.03
N ALA A 103 -25.78 -3.72 4.37
CA ALA A 103 -24.34 -3.70 4.10
C ALA A 103 -23.60 -4.85 4.77
N TRP A 104 -23.96 -5.20 6.01
CA TRP A 104 -23.43 -6.38 6.70
C TRP A 104 -23.79 -7.70 5.99
N VAL A 105 -25.03 -7.82 5.53
CA VAL A 105 -25.45 -9.00 4.75
C VAL A 105 -24.64 -9.10 3.45
N VAL A 106 -24.46 -7.99 2.72
CA VAL A 106 -23.64 -7.97 1.51
C VAL A 106 -22.19 -8.34 1.81
N PHE A 107 -21.61 -7.79 2.88
CA PHE A 107 -20.27 -8.14 3.33
C PHE A 107 -20.13 -9.65 3.59
N LEU A 108 -21.07 -10.23 4.34
CA LEU A 108 -21.09 -11.67 4.62
C LEU A 108 -21.25 -12.51 3.35
N VAL A 109 -22.16 -12.12 2.46
CA VAL A 109 -22.36 -12.80 1.17
C VAL A 109 -21.08 -12.79 0.34
N CYS A 110 -20.36 -11.65 0.27
CA CYS A 110 -19.09 -11.58 -0.42
C CYS A 110 -18.03 -12.51 0.20
N ILE A 111 -17.95 -12.58 1.54
CA ILE A 111 -17.06 -13.53 2.22
C ILE A 111 -17.42 -14.98 1.89
N VAL A 112 -18.71 -15.32 1.93
CA VAL A 112 -19.18 -16.68 1.58
C VAL A 112 -18.85 -17.03 0.13
N LEU A 113 -18.99 -16.09 -0.81
CA LEU A 113 -18.60 -16.30 -2.20
C LEU A 113 -17.10 -16.55 -2.36
N VAL A 114 -16.26 -15.82 -1.63
CA VAL A 114 -14.80 -16.05 -1.63
C VAL A 114 -14.47 -17.43 -1.03
N LEU A 115 -15.07 -17.76 0.11
CA LEU A 115 -14.92 -19.08 0.72
C LEU A 115 -15.39 -20.20 -0.19
N TRP A 116 -16.52 -20.01 -0.88
CA TRP A 116 -17.01 -20.95 -1.89
C TRP A 116 -15.99 -21.13 -3.02
N GLY A 117 -15.41 -20.03 -3.53
CA GLY A 117 -14.36 -20.08 -4.56
C GLY A 117 -13.07 -20.77 -4.11
N VAL A 118 -12.79 -20.82 -2.79
CA VAL A 118 -11.66 -21.55 -2.21
C VAL A 118 -11.99 -23.01 -1.95
N LEU A 119 -13.17 -23.31 -1.40
CA LEU A 119 -13.59 -24.67 -0.96
C LEU A 119 -14.13 -25.52 -2.10
N SER A 120 -14.54 -24.93 -3.24
CA SER A 120 -15.04 -25.67 -4.38
C SER A 120 -13.95 -26.56 -4.99
N PRO A 121 -14.25 -27.83 -5.35
CA PRO A 121 -13.29 -28.74 -5.99
C PRO A 121 -12.72 -28.23 -7.34
N LYS A 122 -13.44 -27.30 -7.96
CA LYS A 122 -13.02 -26.55 -9.17
C LYS A 122 -12.63 -25.11 -8.82
N GLY A 123 -12.19 -24.87 -7.59
CA GLY A 123 -11.94 -23.52 -7.07
C GLY A 123 -10.91 -22.76 -7.90
N ASN A 124 -11.36 -21.72 -8.58
CA ASN A 124 -10.53 -20.87 -9.41
C ASN A 124 -9.57 -19.96 -8.58
N LEU A 125 -9.70 -19.95 -7.25
CA LEU A 125 -8.90 -19.13 -6.33
C LEU A 125 -7.71 -19.87 -5.73
N LEU A 126 -7.65 -21.21 -5.89
CA LEU A 126 -6.51 -22.03 -5.50
C LEU A 126 -5.51 -22.17 -6.66
N SER A 127 -4.26 -22.49 -6.31
CA SER A 127 -3.24 -22.89 -7.30
C SER A 127 -3.68 -24.19 -8.00
N VAL A 128 -3.16 -24.42 -9.21
CA VAL A 128 -3.35 -25.67 -9.95
C VAL A 128 -2.95 -26.90 -9.11
N THR A 129 -2.05 -26.74 -8.15
CA THR A 129 -1.59 -27.78 -7.20
C THR A 129 -2.47 -27.91 -5.95
N GLY A 130 -3.58 -27.14 -5.84
CA GLY A 130 -4.47 -27.17 -4.67
C GLY A 130 -3.93 -26.45 -3.43
N HIS A 131 -2.76 -25.81 -3.51
CA HIS A 131 -2.19 -25.05 -2.40
C HIS A 131 -2.63 -23.57 -2.44
N ILE A 132 -2.75 -22.95 -1.26
CA ILE A 132 -3.04 -21.51 -1.11
C ILE A 132 -1.83 -20.67 -1.53
N ALA A 133 -0.61 -21.19 -1.21
CA ALA A 133 0.63 -20.53 -1.58
C ALA A 133 0.86 -20.60 -3.10
N GLY A 134 1.12 -19.43 -3.73
CA GLY A 134 1.31 -19.32 -5.18
C GLY A 134 0.03 -19.32 -6.02
N GLY A 135 -1.15 -19.33 -5.38
CA GLY A 135 -2.44 -19.20 -6.08
C GLY A 135 -2.90 -17.75 -6.25
N PRO A 136 -3.96 -17.52 -7.05
CA PRO A 136 -4.55 -16.19 -7.24
C PRO A 136 -4.99 -15.54 -5.93
N LEU A 137 -5.37 -16.34 -4.92
CA LEU A 137 -5.75 -15.84 -3.60
C LEU A 137 -4.55 -15.22 -2.87
N SER A 138 -3.36 -15.83 -2.93
CA SER A 138 -2.18 -15.32 -2.22
C SER A 138 -1.61 -14.04 -2.84
N SER A 139 -1.72 -13.87 -4.16
CA SER A 139 -1.27 -12.67 -4.86
C SER A 139 -2.32 -11.56 -4.88
N GLY A 140 -3.61 -11.93 -4.91
CA GLY A 140 -4.74 -10.99 -5.06
C GLY A 140 -5.55 -10.72 -3.79
N TRP A 141 -5.14 -11.20 -2.60
CA TRP A 141 -5.93 -11.09 -1.36
C TRP A 141 -6.36 -9.66 -1.03
N LEU A 142 -5.46 -8.67 -1.25
CA LEU A 142 -5.76 -7.27 -0.97
C LEU A 142 -6.81 -6.71 -1.94
N PHE A 143 -6.77 -7.13 -3.22
CA PHE A 143 -7.77 -6.74 -4.20
C PHE A 143 -9.15 -7.33 -3.86
N ILE A 144 -9.19 -8.58 -3.43
CA ILE A 144 -10.42 -9.22 -2.97
C ILE A 144 -11.00 -8.47 -1.76
N LEU A 145 -10.16 -8.16 -0.78
CA LEU A 145 -10.55 -7.37 0.39
C LEU A 145 -11.08 -5.99 -0.01
N PHE A 146 -10.39 -5.31 -0.94
CA PHE A 146 -10.81 -4.03 -1.51
C PHE A 146 -12.21 -4.11 -2.13
N VAL A 147 -12.46 -5.11 -2.97
CA VAL A 147 -13.78 -5.29 -3.62
C VAL A 147 -14.88 -5.51 -2.58
N ILE A 148 -14.65 -6.36 -1.58
CA ILE A 148 -15.63 -6.65 -0.51
C ILE A 148 -15.97 -5.37 0.27
N VAL A 149 -14.97 -4.63 0.71
CA VAL A 149 -15.16 -3.41 1.50
C VAL A 149 -15.83 -2.31 0.67
N CYS A 150 -15.41 -2.15 -0.58
CA CYS A 150 -16.01 -1.15 -1.47
C CYS A 150 -17.46 -1.48 -1.80
N ALA A 151 -17.81 -2.74 -2.05
CA ALA A 151 -19.18 -3.17 -2.30
C ALA A 151 -20.08 -2.90 -1.08
N ALA A 152 -19.64 -3.28 0.12
CA ALA A 152 -20.37 -3.03 1.35
C ALA A 152 -20.54 -1.52 1.62
N SER A 153 -19.50 -0.73 1.40
CA SER A 153 -19.51 0.73 1.57
C SER A 153 -20.45 1.41 0.56
N LEU A 154 -20.44 0.97 -0.70
CA LEU A 154 -21.34 1.44 -1.75
C LEU A 154 -22.81 1.21 -1.37
N VAL A 155 -23.15 -0.01 -0.98
CA VAL A 155 -24.52 -0.36 -0.58
C VAL A 155 -24.96 0.48 0.62
N TYR A 156 -24.11 0.60 1.63
CA TYR A 156 -24.42 1.45 2.78
C TYR A 156 -24.62 2.91 2.40
N GLY A 157 -23.69 3.50 1.64
CA GLY A 157 -23.72 4.91 1.27
C GLY A 157 -24.95 5.27 0.44
N CYS A 158 -25.35 4.41 -0.49
CA CYS A 158 -26.54 4.60 -1.32
C CYS A 158 -27.84 4.46 -0.50
N LEU A 159 -27.96 3.41 0.32
CA LEU A 159 -29.17 3.15 1.12
C LEU A 159 -29.32 4.15 2.27
N ALA A 160 -28.23 4.53 2.91
CA ALA A 160 -28.25 5.57 3.94
C ALA A 160 -28.59 6.97 3.38
N GLY A 161 -28.52 7.13 2.05
CA GLY A 161 -28.76 8.42 1.39
C GLY A 161 -27.62 9.41 1.56
N LEU A 162 -26.40 8.92 1.71
CA LEU A 162 -25.20 9.74 1.76
C LEU A 162 -24.70 10.08 0.35
N TRP A 163 -24.93 9.18 -0.60
CA TRP A 163 -24.46 9.29 -1.98
C TRP A 163 -25.67 9.26 -2.94
N HIS A 164 -26.00 10.43 -3.49
CA HIS A 164 -27.13 10.59 -4.39
C HIS A 164 -26.72 10.67 -5.86
N THR A 165 -25.47 11.01 -6.13
CA THR A 165 -24.96 11.23 -7.48
C THR A 165 -23.69 10.40 -7.73
N PRO A 166 -23.42 9.99 -8.98
CA PRO A 166 -22.15 9.32 -9.32
C PRO A 166 -20.91 10.12 -8.90
N GLN A 167 -21.00 11.45 -8.97
CA GLN A 167 -19.93 12.35 -8.56
C GLN A 167 -19.65 12.27 -7.05
N SER A 168 -20.71 12.13 -6.22
CA SER A 168 -20.55 11.96 -4.77
C SER A 168 -19.88 10.62 -4.43
N ILE A 169 -20.16 9.58 -5.20
CA ILE A 169 -19.50 8.27 -5.07
C ILE A 169 -18.01 8.37 -5.41
N LEU A 170 -17.69 8.95 -6.58
CA LEU A 170 -16.29 9.17 -6.97
C LEU A 170 -15.52 9.98 -5.92
N LYS A 171 -16.12 11.07 -5.44
CA LYS A 171 -15.51 11.89 -4.38
C LYS A 171 -15.26 11.08 -3.10
N ALA A 172 -16.21 10.21 -2.73
CA ALA A 172 -16.08 9.35 -1.56
C ALA A 172 -14.87 8.40 -1.65
N PHE A 173 -14.55 7.89 -2.85
CA PHE A 173 -13.39 7.00 -3.08
C PHE A 173 -12.07 7.75 -3.24
N THR A 174 -12.08 9.01 -3.69
CA THR A 174 -10.87 9.77 -4.02
C THR A 174 -10.42 10.73 -2.91
N THR A 175 -11.24 10.98 -1.89
CA THR A 175 -10.96 11.97 -0.85
C THR A 175 -9.63 11.70 -0.11
N GLU A 176 -9.34 10.46 0.27
CA GLU A 176 -8.10 10.14 0.96
C GLU A 176 -6.88 10.15 0.02
N ILE A 177 -7.07 9.84 -1.26
CA ILE A 177 -6.02 9.97 -2.28
C ILE A 177 -5.62 11.44 -2.41
N ALA A 178 -6.61 12.34 -2.53
CA ALA A 178 -6.37 13.78 -2.60
C ALA A 178 -5.69 14.32 -1.32
N ARG A 179 -6.09 13.79 -0.15
CA ARG A 179 -5.48 14.15 1.13
C ARG A 179 -4.03 13.71 1.24
N CYS A 180 -3.70 12.54 0.68
CA CYS A 180 -2.37 11.96 0.71
C CYS A 180 -1.54 12.30 -0.54
N SER A 181 -1.88 13.36 -1.28
CA SER A 181 -1.15 13.76 -2.51
C SER A 181 0.34 13.95 -2.26
N ASP A 182 0.74 14.56 -1.12
CA ASP A 182 2.13 14.73 -0.72
C ASP A 182 2.89 13.39 -0.58
N TYR A 183 2.15 12.31 -0.26
CA TYR A 183 2.74 10.98 -0.15
C TYR A 183 3.25 10.47 -1.49
N PHE A 184 2.55 10.75 -2.59
CA PHE A 184 2.98 10.25 -3.90
C PHE A 184 4.31 10.85 -4.35
N VAL A 185 4.55 12.12 -4.03
CA VAL A 185 5.85 12.76 -4.28
C VAL A 185 6.95 12.08 -3.43
N THR A 186 6.67 11.87 -2.14
CA THR A 186 7.58 11.15 -1.24
C THR A 186 7.85 9.74 -1.75
N TYR A 187 6.81 9.04 -2.23
CA TYR A 187 6.90 7.69 -2.76
C TYR A 187 7.85 7.57 -3.95
N ILE A 188 7.78 8.50 -4.91
CA ILE A 188 8.68 8.52 -6.08
C ILE A 188 10.13 8.63 -5.62
N ILE A 189 10.42 9.54 -4.69
CA ILE A 189 11.78 9.73 -4.16
C ILE A 189 12.23 8.48 -3.40
N THR A 190 11.34 7.90 -2.60
CA THR A 190 11.60 6.69 -1.81
C THR A 190 11.92 5.50 -2.71
N SER A 191 11.19 5.33 -3.81
CA SER A 191 11.43 4.21 -4.74
C SER A 191 12.82 4.29 -5.38
N GLN A 192 13.27 5.50 -5.73
CA GLN A 192 14.61 5.72 -6.26
C GLN A 192 15.69 5.50 -5.19
N LEU A 193 15.44 5.91 -3.95
CA LEU A 193 16.36 5.67 -2.83
C LEU A 193 16.53 4.16 -2.57
N VAL A 194 15.43 3.41 -2.49
CA VAL A 194 15.47 1.96 -2.27
C VAL A 194 16.19 1.25 -3.43
N ALA A 195 15.92 1.65 -4.68
CA ALA A 195 16.61 1.11 -5.84
C ALA A 195 18.12 1.39 -5.81
N ALA A 196 18.51 2.61 -5.41
CA ALA A 196 19.91 2.97 -5.26
C ALA A 196 20.61 2.16 -4.15
N LEU A 197 19.93 1.91 -3.02
CA LEU A 197 20.45 1.06 -1.94
C LEU A 197 20.66 -0.38 -2.38
N HIS A 198 19.75 -0.93 -3.20
CA HIS A 198 19.91 -2.26 -3.79
C HIS A 198 21.06 -2.30 -4.81
N TYR A 199 21.14 -1.32 -5.68
CA TYR A 199 22.18 -1.24 -6.71
C TYR A 199 23.59 -1.14 -6.12
N THR A 200 23.75 -0.37 -5.03
CA THR A 200 25.05 -0.21 -4.35
C THR A 200 25.40 -1.37 -3.43
N HIS A 201 24.54 -2.42 -3.37
CA HIS A 201 24.72 -3.55 -2.44
C HIS A 201 24.90 -3.13 -0.97
N PHE A 202 24.34 -1.96 -0.60
CA PHE A 202 24.49 -1.36 0.72
C PHE A 202 23.99 -2.27 1.84
N PHE A 203 22.95 -3.06 1.59
CA PHE A 203 22.41 -4.01 2.55
C PHE A 203 23.35 -5.18 2.82
N GLN A 204 24.11 -5.63 1.81
CA GLN A 204 25.14 -6.67 1.97
C GLN A 204 26.32 -6.15 2.80
N LEU A 205 26.71 -4.90 2.61
CA LEU A 205 27.70 -4.21 3.43
C LEU A 205 27.36 -4.22 4.92
N LEU A 206 26.08 -4.04 5.25
CA LEU A 206 25.57 -4.06 6.62
C LEU A 206 25.36 -5.50 7.15
N GLY A 207 25.52 -6.51 6.32
CA GLY A 207 25.26 -7.92 6.69
C GLY A 207 23.78 -8.21 6.94
N TRP A 208 22.88 -7.43 6.33
CA TRP A 208 21.44 -7.59 6.53
C TRP A 208 20.90 -8.76 5.71
N GLY A 209 20.22 -9.68 6.37
CA GLY A 209 19.48 -10.76 5.71
C GLY A 209 18.22 -10.23 5.00
N SER A 210 17.67 -11.06 4.11
CA SER A 210 16.47 -10.72 3.31
C SER A 210 15.28 -10.25 4.13
N SER A 211 15.08 -10.80 5.33
CA SER A 211 13.99 -10.38 6.23
C SER A 211 14.18 -8.95 6.76
N ALA A 212 15.42 -8.58 7.11
CA ALA A 212 15.73 -7.23 7.59
C ALA A 212 15.56 -6.19 6.47
N VAL A 213 15.97 -6.52 5.25
CA VAL A 213 15.79 -5.66 4.07
C VAL A 213 14.31 -5.46 3.76
N SER A 214 13.50 -6.51 3.81
CA SER A 214 12.04 -6.43 3.60
C SER A 214 11.37 -5.55 4.66
N LEU A 215 11.74 -5.70 5.92
CA LEU A 215 11.21 -4.91 7.03
C LEU A 215 11.60 -3.43 6.88
N PHE A 216 12.86 -3.15 6.54
CA PHE A 216 13.32 -1.80 6.28
C PHE A 216 12.54 -1.15 5.14
N THR A 217 12.39 -1.85 4.01
CA THR A 217 11.64 -1.38 2.85
C THR A 217 10.19 -1.06 3.23
N PHE A 218 9.55 -1.96 3.99
CA PHE A 218 8.19 -1.75 4.48
C PHE A 218 8.08 -0.50 5.37
N LEU A 219 9.04 -0.27 6.27
CA LEU A 219 9.06 0.90 7.14
C LEU A 219 9.27 2.20 6.35
N VAL A 220 10.20 2.22 5.40
CA VAL A 220 10.52 3.41 4.61
C VAL A 220 9.33 3.88 3.77
N TYR A 221 8.52 2.95 3.24
CA TYR A 221 7.27 3.28 2.54
C TYR A 221 6.10 3.55 3.50
N GLY A 222 6.03 2.83 4.60
CA GLY A 222 4.89 2.87 5.53
C GLY A 222 4.86 4.12 6.41
N VAL A 223 5.99 4.54 6.96
CA VAL A 223 6.06 5.69 7.87
C VAL A 223 5.53 6.99 7.25
N PRO A 224 5.92 7.39 6.02
CA PRO A 224 5.36 8.57 5.39
C PRO A 224 3.86 8.44 5.10
N LEU A 225 3.39 7.24 4.74
CA LEU A 225 1.97 6.97 4.50
C LEU A 225 1.14 7.20 5.77
N VAL A 226 1.55 6.58 6.88
CA VAL A 226 0.86 6.74 8.17
C VAL A 226 0.87 8.20 8.62
N SER A 227 2.01 8.90 8.46
CA SER A 227 2.10 10.31 8.83
C SER A 227 1.20 11.21 7.98
N SER A 228 1.03 10.91 6.69
CA SER A 228 0.12 11.65 5.81
C SER A 228 -1.34 11.39 6.15
N LEU A 229 -1.70 10.18 6.54
CA LEU A 229 -3.05 9.80 6.98
C LEU A 229 -3.42 10.41 8.34
N CYS A 230 -2.44 10.59 9.25
CA CYS A 230 -2.63 11.17 10.58
C CYS A 230 -2.63 12.71 10.58
N ARG A 231 -2.19 13.34 9.50
CA ARG A 231 -2.21 14.80 9.35
C ARG A 231 -3.66 15.26 9.21
N LYS A 232 -4.18 15.86 10.29
CA LYS A 232 -5.52 16.46 10.36
C LYS A 232 -5.56 17.79 9.63
#